data_29d374932ab4b959df40504751b5f507
#
_entry.id   29d374932ab4b959df40504751b5f507
#
_cell.length_a   1.000
_cell.length_b   1.000
_cell.length_c   1.000
_cell.angle_alpha   90.00
_cell.angle_beta   90.00
_cell.angle_gamma   90.00
#
_symmetry.space_group_name_H-M   'P 1'
#
loop_
_entity.id
_entity.type
_entity.pdbx_description
1 polymer ?
#
loop_
_entity_poly.entity_id
_entity_poly.type
_entity_poly.pdbx_seq_one_letter_code
_entity_poly.pdbx_strand_id
1 'polypeptide(L)'
;MPSSSAEVTAECLAVPRATVVRAVLTVAISALLTGVLFSYFYIEVFNAPEPHRLPVAVVGADASRLQDAVGDGYRLVQMTRREEGLERLSRHEVYGVVSLDGEARSVELYYTSVDGTSVLAYMRPVAQRVSERSGMAVRVTNTTPEVAANASPGRSVFFAVFGTALTGFVLSQALSSVGSQVGLSLRARLAVMLGVSAIAGLLVSLMLDSWFAIAPGTFWSSWPMVSLLCLSAVTTGSALLEVVGPLGQVVTAVLFVTLGNATATGILPMPFLTPPYQIISRLLPTGNVVRAVLNQAYFNGAGWQWGYAVPLAWILAGIGLLTITEHRSRRSRQA
;
A
#
# COMPACT_ATOMS: atom_id res chain seq x y z
N MET A 1 71.90 28.78 -0.57
CA MET A 1 70.46 29.04 -0.45
C MET A 1 69.76 27.74 -0.49
N PRO A 2 69.22 27.22 0.62
CA PRO A 2 68.48 25.99 0.61
C PRO A 2 67.01 26.28 0.35
N SER A 3 66.46 25.58 -0.64
CA SER A 3 65.05 25.52 -0.97
C SER A 3 64.30 24.73 0.14
N SER A 4 63.50 25.42 0.92
CA SER A 4 62.52 24.81 1.83
C SER A 4 61.37 24.25 1.01
N SER A 5 61.43 22.98 0.69
CA SER A 5 60.31 22.20 0.24
C SER A 5 59.46 21.94 1.47
N ALA A 6 58.42 22.73 1.66
CA ALA A 6 57.37 22.42 2.63
C ALA A 6 56.68 21.16 2.17
N GLU A 7 57.03 20.02 2.75
CA GLU A 7 56.19 18.81 2.75
C GLU A 7 54.89 19.14 3.47
N VAL A 8 53.87 19.47 2.68
CA VAL A 8 52.50 19.43 3.13
C VAL A 8 52.14 17.93 3.27
N THR A 9 52.51 17.36 4.41
CA THR A 9 52.00 16.08 4.85
C THR A 9 50.48 16.22 5.00
N ALA A 10 49.73 15.75 4.03
CA ALA A 10 48.32 15.52 4.17
C ALA A 10 48.17 14.47 5.29
N GLU A 11 48.04 14.91 6.53
CA GLU A 11 47.49 14.09 7.62
C GLU A 11 46.08 13.71 7.21
N CYS A 12 45.98 12.56 6.52
CA CYS A 12 44.73 11.85 6.37
C CYS A 12 44.27 11.56 7.80
N LEU A 13 43.30 12.33 8.32
CA LEU A 13 42.66 12.10 9.61
C LEU A 13 42.12 10.66 9.60
N ALA A 14 42.95 9.74 10.06
CA ALA A 14 42.60 8.32 10.13
C ALA A 14 41.42 8.19 11.08
N VAL A 15 40.21 7.95 10.54
CA VAL A 15 39.00 7.74 11.34
C VAL A 15 39.29 6.59 12.31
N PRO A 16 39.05 6.77 13.61
CA PRO A 16 39.33 5.74 14.63
C PRO A 16 38.65 4.41 14.24
N ARG A 17 39.40 3.31 14.27
CA ARG A 17 38.87 1.96 13.91
C ARG A 17 37.57 1.64 14.63
N ALA A 18 37.41 2.03 15.89
CA ALA A 18 36.19 1.85 16.65
C ALA A 18 34.97 2.58 16.02
N THR A 19 35.17 3.76 15.43
CA THR A 19 34.11 4.51 14.73
C THR A 19 33.71 3.80 13.45
N VAL A 20 34.68 3.31 12.68
CA VAL A 20 34.41 2.53 11.45
C VAL A 20 33.65 1.25 11.79
N VAL A 21 34.10 0.49 12.79
CA VAL A 21 33.45 -0.72 13.23
C VAL A 21 32.00 -0.46 13.69
N ARG A 22 31.78 0.58 14.48
CA ARG A 22 30.41 0.98 14.89
C ARG A 22 29.52 1.32 13.69
N ALA A 23 30.03 2.10 12.76
CA ALA A 23 29.27 2.48 11.56
C ALA A 23 28.89 1.24 10.72
N VAL A 24 29.86 0.35 10.47
CA VAL A 24 29.63 -0.90 9.72
C VAL A 24 28.63 -1.79 10.47
N LEU A 25 28.75 -1.97 11.77
CA LEU A 25 27.81 -2.76 12.58
C LEU A 25 26.39 -2.14 12.55
N THR A 26 26.26 -0.83 12.65
CA THR A 26 24.96 -0.15 12.57
C THR A 26 24.29 -0.41 11.23
N VAL A 27 25.02 -0.27 10.13
CA VAL A 27 24.49 -0.53 8.77
C VAL A 27 24.13 -2.02 8.61
N ALA A 28 24.98 -2.92 9.05
CA ALA A 28 24.76 -4.36 8.97
C ALA A 28 23.53 -4.80 9.78
N ILE A 29 23.40 -4.33 11.02
CA ILE A 29 22.24 -4.60 11.88
C ILE A 29 20.96 -4.01 11.28
N SER A 30 21.02 -2.78 10.76
CA SER A 30 19.88 -2.14 10.11
C SER A 30 19.40 -2.91 8.89
N ALA A 31 20.33 -3.37 8.04
CA ALA A 31 20.02 -4.15 6.86
C ALA A 31 19.41 -5.52 7.24
N LEU A 32 20.01 -6.22 8.21
CA LEU A 32 19.52 -7.51 8.72
C LEU A 32 18.11 -7.36 9.31
N LEU A 33 17.91 -6.35 10.16
CA LEU A 33 16.62 -6.08 10.79
C LEU A 33 15.54 -5.78 9.75
N THR A 34 15.84 -4.96 8.74
CA THR A 34 14.91 -4.65 7.66
C THR A 34 14.53 -5.91 6.89
N GLY A 35 15.50 -6.75 6.51
CA GLY A 35 15.25 -7.99 5.76
C GLY A 35 14.44 -9.01 6.57
N VAL A 36 14.76 -9.19 7.84
CA VAL A 36 14.04 -10.12 8.73
C VAL A 36 12.60 -9.66 8.97
N LEU A 37 12.39 -8.37 9.26
CA LEU A 37 11.05 -7.82 9.45
C LEU A 37 10.24 -7.90 8.16
N PHE A 38 10.83 -7.61 7.01
CA PHE A 38 10.19 -7.79 5.70
C PHE A 38 9.70 -9.23 5.53
N SER A 39 10.59 -10.20 5.71
CA SER A 39 10.25 -11.62 5.58
C SER A 39 9.15 -12.04 6.56
N TYR A 40 9.26 -11.62 7.83
CA TYR A 40 8.28 -11.95 8.86
C TYR A 40 6.87 -11.45 8.50
N PHE A 41 6.71 -10.16 8.19
CA PHE A 41 5.40 -9.59 7.91
C PHE A 41 4.78 -10.12 6.62
N TYR A 42 5.60 -10.41 5.60
CA TYR A 42 5.09 -11.00 4.37
C TYR A 42 4.66 -12.45 4.56
N ILE A 43 5.43 -13.26 5.29
CA ILE A 43 5.04 -14.61 5.61
C ILE A 43 3.75 -14.61 6.44
N GLU A 44 3.66 -13.77 7.47
CA GLU A 44 2.49 -13.70 8.34
C GLU A 44 1.20 -13.34 7.56
N VAL A 45 1.27 -12.35 6.67
CA VAL A 45 0.08 -11.90 5.92
C VAL A 45 -0.31 -12.88 4.80
N PHE A 46 0.67 -13.51 4.13
CA PHE A 46 0.40 -14.25 2.89
C PHE A 46 0.48 -15.76 3.02
N ASN A 47 0.99 -16.33 4.12
CA ASN A 47 1.20 -17.78 4.26
C ASN A 47 -0.13 -18.56 4.31
N ALA A 48 -1.10 -18.08 5.08
CA ALA A 48 -2.40 -18.73 5.23
C ALA A 48 -3.51 -17.66 5.41
N PRO A 49 -3.87 -16.95 4.33
CA PRO A 49 -4.85 -15.88 4.44
C PRO A 49 -6.24 -16.46 4.72
N GLU A 50 -6.82 -16.07 5.84
CA GLU A 50 -8.19 -16.42 6.21
C GLU A 50 -9.09 -15.18 6.22
N PRO A 51 -10.37 -15.29 5.85
CA PRO A 51 -11.27 -14.16 5.89
C PRO A 51 -11.63 -13.79 7.34
N HIS A 52 -11.59 -12.49 7.63
CA HIS A 52 -12.01 -11.89 8.90
C HIS A 52 -13.27 -11.05 8.66
N ARG A 53 -14.45 -11.68 8.83
CA ARG A 53 -15.75 -11.05 8.59
C ARG A 53 -15.94 -10.56 7.15
N LEU A 54 -15.55 -11.37 6.15
CA LEU A 54 -15.73 -11.08 4.73
C LEU A 54 -17.19 -10.75 4.43
N PRO A 55 -17.54 -9.54 3.99
CA PRO A 55 -18.93 -9.18 3.75
C PRO A 55 -19.41 -9.80 2.43
N VAL A 56 -20.49 -10.61 2.53
CA VAL A 56 -21.16 -11.27 1.41
C VAL A 56 -22.65 -10.97 1.49
N ALA A 57 -23.24 -10.45 0.42
CA ALA A 57 -24.68 -10.24 0.32
C ALA A 57 -25.41 -11.56 0.05
N VAL A 58 -26.53 -11.76 0.70
CA VAL A 58 -27.38 -12.95 0.54
C VAL A 58 -28.81 -12.51 0.20
N VAL A 59 -29.38 -13.08 -0.88
CA VAL A 59 -30.71 -12.80 -1.39
C VAL A 59 -31.50 -14.09 -1.49
N GLY A 60 -32.74 -14.09 -1.01
CA GLY A 60 -33.62 -15.24 -1.14
C GLY A 60 -33.34 -16.41 -0.19
N ALA A 61 -32.28 -16.33 0.64
CA ALA A 61 -31.99 -17.31 1.68
C ALA A 61 -31.85 -16.57 3.02
N ASP A 62 -32.06 -17.27 4.13
CA ASP A 62 -31.90 -16.71 5.48
C ASP A 62 -30.42 -16.56 5.84
N ALA A 63 -29.94 -15.33 5.85
CA ALA A 63 -28.54 -15.01 6.15
C ALA A 63 -28.16 -15.40 7.59
N SER A 64 -29.07 -15.31 8.57
CA SER A 64 -28.77 -15.65 9.96
C SER A 64 -28.49 -17.15 10.13
N ARG A 65 -29.31 -17.98 9.55
CA ARG A 65 -29.13 -19.45 9.56
C ARG A 65 -27.90 -19.89 8.75
N LEU A 66 -27.54 -19.14 7.70
CA LEU A 66 -26.33 -19.39 6.93
C LEU A 66 -25.08 -18.96 7.69
N GLN A 67 -25.15 -17.87 8.46
CA GLN A 67 -24.05 -17.37 9.26
C GLN A 67 -23.51 -18.44 10.22
N ASP A 68 -24.42 -19.14 10.92
CA ASP A 68 -24.06 -20.24 11.83
C ASP A 68 -23.35 -21.40 11.10
N ALA A 69 -23.68 -21.61 9.83
CA ALA A 69 -23.11 -22.68 9.03
C ALA A 69 -21.77 -22.36 8.36
N VAL A 70 -21.48 -21.08 8.11
CA VAL A 70 -20.23 -20.65 7.46
C VAL A 70 -19.20 -20.10 8.45
N GLY A 71 -19.62 -19.78 9.68
CA GLY A 71 -18.73 -19.34 10.76
C GLY A 71 -18.35 -17.84 10.69
N ASP A 72 -17.50 -17.42 11.64
CA ASP A 72 -17.17 -16.02 11.92
C ASP A 72 -16.25 -15.36 10.85
N GLY A 73 -15.67 -16.15 9.97
CA GLY A 73 -14.87 -15.64 8.84
C GLY A 73 -15.68 -14.78 7.87
N TYR A 74 -16.99 -14.90 7.88
CA TYR A 74 -17.91 -14.20 7.00
C TYR A 74 -18.81 -13.25 7.79
N ARG A 75 -19.27 -12.20 7.11
CA ARG A 75 -20.36 -11.34 7.55
C ARG A 75 -21.44 -11.36 6.48
N LEU A 76 -22.44 -12.20 6.67
CA LEU A 76 -23.55 -12.28 5.74
C LEU A 76 -24.49 -11.10 5.93
N VAL A 77 -24.82 -10.41 4.84
CA VAL A 77 -25.70 -9.24 4.84
C VAL A 77 -26.96 -9.61 4.07
N GLN A 78 -28.08 -9.66 4.78
CA GLN A 78 -29.38 -9.97 4.16
C GLN A 78 -29.79 -8.83 3.21
N MET A 79 -30.18 -9.19 2.00
CA MET A 79 -30.74 -8.28 1.00
C MET A 79 -32.12 -8.76 0.56
N THR A 80 -32.98 -7.81 0.23
CA THR A 80 -34.33 -8.13 -0.26
C THR A 80 -34.31 -8.38 -1.76
N ARG A 81 -33.47 -7.67 -2.50
CA ARG A 81 -33.37 -7.73 -3.96
C ARG A 81 -31.94 -7.96 -4.42
N ARG A 82 -31.80 -8.68 -5.51
CA ARG A 82 -30.50 -8.97 -6.15
C ARG A 82 -29.80 -7.69 -6.59
N GLU A 83 -30.55 -6.73 -7.14
CA GLU A 83 -30.03 -5.45 -7.63
C GLU A 83 -29.35 -4.66 -6.51
N GLU A 84 -29.90 -4.66 -5.29
CA GLU A 84 -29.29 -4.03 -4.12
C GLU A 84 -27.94 -4.67 -3.79
N GLY A 85 -27.87 -5.99 -3.84
CA GLY A 85 -26.63 -6.72 -3.62
C GLY A 85 -25.56 -6.38 -4.68
N LEU A 86 -25.96 -6.32 -5.96
CA LEU A 86 -25.06 -5.96 -7.06
C LEU A 86 -24.60 -4.49 -6.98
N GLU A 87 -25.47 -3.57 -6.53
CA GLU A 87 -25.09 -2.17 -6.29
C GLU A 87 -24.05 -2.06 -5.18
N ARG A 88 -24.19 -2.82 -4.08
CA ARG A 88 -23.18 -2.85 -3.01
C ARG A 88 -21.87 -3.50 -3.48
N LEU A 89 -21.94 -4.51 -4.34
CA LEU A 89 -20.74 -5.09 -4.97
C LEU A 89 -20.03 -4.06 -5.85
N SER A 90 -20.76 -3.28 -6.64
CA SER A 90 -20.20 -2.23 -7.49
C SER A 90 -19.61 -1.05 -6.70
N ARG A 91 -19.96 -0.91 -5.42
CA ARG A 91 -19.37 0.05 -4.48
C ARG A 91 -18.31 -0.55 -3.56
N HIS A 92 -17.95 -1.81 -3.77
CA HIS A 92 -16.98 -2.54 -2.94
C HIS A 92 -17.37 -2.64 -1.45
N GLU A 93 -18.67 -2.57 -1.15
CA GLU A 93 -19.21 -2.74 0.21
C GLU A 93 -19.36 -4.21 0.59
N VAL A 94 -19.51 -5.08 -0.42
CA VAL A 94 -19.50 -6.55 -0.33
C VAL A 94 -18.57 -7.11 -1.40
N TYR A 95 -18.05 -8.32 -1.17
CA TYR A 95 -17.12 -9.00 -2.09
C TYR A 95 -17.81 -10.04 -2.97
N GLY A 96 -19.06 -10.30 -2.73
CA GLY A 96 -19.90 -11.15 -3.56
C GLY A 96 -21.36 -11.11 -3.16
N VAL A 97 -22.19 -11.60 -4.07
CA VAL A 97 -23.63 -11.72 -3.88
C VAL A 97 -24.05 -13.15 -4.15
N VAL A 98 -24.64 -13.79 -3.18
CA VAL A 98 -25.26 -15.11 -3.32
C VAL A 98 -26.77 -14.92 -3.40
N SER A 99 -27.37 -15.23 -4.54
CA SER A 99 -28.81 -15.06 -4.79
C SER A 99 -29.45 -16.38 -5.15
N LEU A 100 -30.57 -16.71 -4.48
CA LEU A 100 -31.46 -17.77 -4.90
C LEU A 100 -32.35 -17.25 -6.02
N ASP A 101 -32.20 -17.83 -7.22
CA ASP A 101 -33.08 -17.58 -8.35
C ASP A 101 -34.11 -18.71 -8.46
N GLY A 102 -35.34 -18.43 -8.04
CA GLY A 102 -36.44 -19.40 -8.05
C GLY A 102 -36.91 -19.72 -9.47
N GLU A 103 -36.80 -18.78 -10.41
CA GLU A 103 -37.21 -18.97 -11.81
C GLU A 103 -36.18 -19.84 -12.56
N ALA A 104 -34.90 -19.52 -12.43
CA ALA A 104 -33.81 -20.29 -13.02
C ALA A 104 -33.47 -21.57 -12.26
N ARG A 105 -34.08 -21.80 -11.08
CA ARG A 105 -33.78 -22.93 -10.18
C ARG A 105 -32.28 -23.10 -9.93
N SER A 106 -31.57 -21.98 -9.72
CA SER A 106 -30.15 -21.93 -9.50
C SER A 106 -29.76 -21.02 -8.34
N VAL A 107 -28.60 -21.29 -7.75
CA VAL A 107 -27.92 -20.39 -6.82
C VAL A 107 -26.88 -19.60 -7.63
N GLU A 108 -27.12 -18.31 -7.77
CA GLU A 108 -26.19 -17.41 -8.49
C GLU A 108 -25.18 -16.83 -7.52
N LEU A 109 -23.88 -17.02 -7.80
CA LEU A 109 -22.78 -16.37 -7.10
C LEU A 109 -22.17 -15.29 -8.01
N TYR A 110 -22.45 -14.04 -7.70
CA TYR A 110 -21.86 -12.89 -8.37
C TYR A 110 -20.58 -12.45 -7.65
N TYR A 111 -19.52 -12.20 -8.41
CA TYR A 111 -18.23 -11.74 -7.90
C TYR A 111 -17.56 -10.81 -8.90
N THR A 112 -16.51 -10.10 -8.49
CA THR A 112 -15.63 -9.35 -9.38
C THR A 112 -14.27 -10.01 -9.49
N SER A 113 -13.70 -10.10 -10.70
CA SER A 113 -12.34 -10.60 -10.92
C SER A 113 -11.25 -9.60 -10.49
N VAL A 114 -11.62 -8.35 -10.19
CA VAL A 114 -10.70 -7.31 -9.69
C VAL A 114 -10.02 -7.72 -8.39
N ASP A 115 -10.77 -8.35 -7.48
CA ASP A 115 -10.28 -8.83 -6.16
C ASP A 115 -9.45 -10.12 -6.26
N GLY A 116 -9.34 -10.69 -7.45
CA GLY A 116 -8.59 -11.89 -7.71
C GLY A 116 -9.32 -13.19 -7.42
N THR A 117 -8.71 -14.30 -7.82
CA THR A 117 -9.29 -15.66 -7.69
C THR A 117 -9.40 -16.15 -6.26
N SER A 118 -8.59 -15.62 -5.34
CA SER A 118 -8.60 -15.99 -3.93
C SER A 118 -9.95 -15.68 -3.28
N VAL A 119 -10.53 -14.50 -3.56
CA VAL A 119 -11.83 -14.10 -3.00
C VAL A 119 -12.94 -15.04 -3.48
N LEU A 120 -12.95 -15.37 -4.78
CA LEU A 120 -13.92 -16.32 -5.32
C LEU A 120 -13.83 -17.70 -4.62
N ALA A 121 -12.60 -18.19 -4.36
CA ALA A 121 -12.39 -19.46 -3.67
C ALA A 121 -13.05 -19.48 -2.28
N TYR A 122 -12.97 -18.37 -1.54
CA TYR A 122 -13.60 -18.24 -0.22
C TYR A 122 -15.10 -17.98 -0.28
N MET A 123 -15.66 -17.44 -1.38
CA MET A 123 -17.11 -17.27 -1.51
C MET A 123 -17.85 -18.52 -1.97
N ARG A 124 -17.18 -19.42 -2.69
CA ARG A 124 -17.79 -20.68 -3.15
C ARG A 124 -18.43 -21.52 -2.04
N PRO A 125 -17.80 -21.70 -0.85
CA PRO A 125 -18.42 -22.45 0.24
C PRO A 125 -19.77 -21.85 0.70
N VAL A 126 -19.91 -20.52 0.70
CA VAL A 126 -21.18 -19.85 1.04
C VAL A 126 -22.26 -20.23 0.03
N ALA A 127 -21.98 -20.13 -1.27
CA ALA A 127 -22.92 -20.51 -2.32
C ALA A 127 -23.24 -22.00 -2.30
N GLN A 128 -22.26 -22.86 -2.00
CA GLN A 128 -22.46 -24.30 -1.86
C GLN A 128 -23.40 -24.66 -0.71
N ARG A 129 -23.28 -23.99 0.46
CA ARG A 129 -24.21 -24.18 1.59
C ARG A 129 -25.64 -23.82 1.23
N VAL A 130 -25.84 -22.76 0.42
CA VAL A 130 -27.16 -22.41 -0.11
C VAL A 130 -27.67 -23.49 -1.07
N SER A 131 -26.79 -23.96 -1.96
CA SER A 131 -27.08 -25.05 -2.91
C SER A 131 -27.48 -26.33 -2.22
N GLU A 132 -26.76 -26.79 -1.21
CA GLU A 132 -27.06 -28.00 -0.41
C GLU A 132 -28.44 -27.93 0.22
N ARG A 133 -28.87 -26.75 0.71
CA ARG A 133 -30.16 -26.56 1.36
C ARG A 133 -31.32 -26.43 0.37
N SER A 134 -31.08 -25.87 -0.78
CA SER A 134 -32.11 -25.61 -1.81
C SER A 134 -32.24 -26.75 -2.84
N GLY A 135 -31.23 -27.61 -2.94
CA GLY A 135 -31.15 -28.64 -3.99
C GLY A 135 -30.90 -28.06 -5.39
N MET A 136 -30.43 -26.80 -5.48
CA MET A 136 -30.22 -26.06 -6.73
C MET A 136 -28.71 -25.99 -7.09
N ALA A 137 -28.41 -26.02 -8.37
CA ALA A 137 -27.02 -25.92 -8.86
C ALA A 137 -26.43 -24.50 -8.68
N VAL A 138 -25.12 -24.40 -8.36
CA VAL A 138 -24.42 -23.10 -8.26
C VAL A 138 -23.99 -22.69 -9.66
N ARG A 139 -24.33 -21.45 -10.03
CA ARG A 139 -23.79 -20.72 -11.19
C ARG A 139 -22.92 -19.58 -10.69
N VAL A 140 -21.78 -19.35 -11.36
CA VAL A 140 -20.81 -18.30 -10.99
C VAL A 140 -20.76 -17.28 -12.10
N THR A 141 -21.06 -16.02 -11.78
CA THR A 141 -21.13 -14.91 -12.72
C THR A 141 -20.13 -13.83 -12.34
N ASN A 142 -19.19 -13.50 -13.24
CA ASN A 142 -18.27 -12.37 -13.08
C ASN A 142 -18.99 -11.08 -13.47
N THR A 143 -19.01 -10.08 -12.59
CA THR A 143 -19.63 -8.77 -12.83
C THR A 143 -18.72 -7.79 -13.55
N THR A 144 -17.43 -8.12 -13.72
CA THR A 144 -16.42 -7.34 -14.44
C THR A 144 -15.85 -8.17 -15.60
N PRO A 145 -16.64 -8.51 -16.63
CA PRO A 145 -16.21 -9.40 -17.73
C PRO A 145 -15.08 -8.80 -18.59
N GLU A 146 -14.89 -7.47 -18.59
CA GLU A 146 -13.79 -6.76 -19.22
C GLU A 146 -12.43 -7.09 -18.61
N VAL A 147 -12.42 -7.53 -17.34
CA VAL A 147 -11.22 -8.03 -16.66
C VAL A 147 -11.11 -9.52 -16.91
N ALA A 148 -10.08 -9.94 -17.63
CA ALA A 148 -9.84 -11.36 -17.90
C ALA A 148 -9.80 -12.17 -16.59
N ALA A 149 -10.35 -13.38 -16.61
CA ALA A 149 -10.49 -14.21 -15.40
C ALA A 149 -9.16 -14.57 -14.71
N ASN A 150 -8.04 -14.53 -15.46
CA ASN A 150 -6.68 -14.76 -14.96
C ASN A 150 -5.92 -13.45 -14.68
N ALA A 151 -6.49 -12.29 -15.01
CA ALA A 151 -5.91 -10.99 -14.66
C ALA A 151 -6.14 -10.69 -13.16
N SER A 152 -5.29 -9.87 -12.61
CA SER A 152 -5.41 -9.39 -11.24
C SER A 152 -5.02 -7.90 -11.20
N PRO A 153 -5.95 -7.00 -11.54
CA PRO A 153 -5.71 -5.57 -11.48
C PRO A 153 -5.18 -5.13 -10.11
N GLY A 154 -5.73 -5.68 -9.04
CA GLY A 154 -5.27 -5.40 -7.67
C GLY A 154 -3.78 -5.69 -7.48
N ARG A 155 -3.29 -6.84 -7.95
CA ARG A 155 -1.86 -7.20 -7.89
C ARG A 155 -0.99 -6.24 -8.70
N SER A 156 -1.45 -5.84 -9.89
CA SER A 156 -0.70 -4.94 -10.75
C SER A 156 -0.62 -3.52 -10.16
N VAL A 157 -1.72 -3.00 -9.65
CA VAL A 157 -1.74 -1.72 -8.91
C VAL A 157 -0.87 -1.79 -7.67
N PHE A 158 -0.90 -2.92 -6.93
CA PHE A 158 -0.02 -3.16 -5.79
C PHE A 158 1.45 -3.00 -6.17
N PHE A 159 1.94 -3.66 -7.23
CA PHE A 159 3.34 -3.53 -7.65
C PHE A 159 3.71 -2.13 -8.12
N ALA A 160 2.81 -1.43 -8.80
CA ALA A 160 3.01 -0.04 -9.21
C ALA A 160 3.16 0.90 -8.00
N VAL A 161 2.29 0.75 -7.01
CA VAL A 161 2.32 1.50 -5.74
C VAL A 161 3.56 1.13 -4.92
N PHE A 162 3.94 -0.15 -4.88
CA PHE A 162 5.17 -0.60 -4.23
C PHE A 162 6.42 0.04 -4.85
N GLY A 163 6.56 -0.01 -6.17
CA GLY A 163 7.66 0.64 -6.87
C GLY A 163 7.75 2.14 -6.58
N THR A 164 6.58 2.79 -6.47
CA THR A 164 6.51 4.21 -6.12
C THR A 164 6.95 4.50 -4.67
N ALA A 165 6.50 3.70 -3.72
CA ALA A 165 6.93 3.82 -2.32
C ALA A 165 8.44 3.57 -2.18
N LEU A 166 8.96 2.58 -2.90
CA LEU A 166 10.40 2.28 -2.97
C LEU A 166 11.18 3.45 -3.59
N THR A 167 10.66 4.09 -4.64
CA THR A 167 11.28 5.30 -5.23
C THR A 167 11.41 6.41 -4.19
N GLY A 168 10.35 6.69 -3.43
CA GLY A 168 10.38 7.68 -2.35
C GLY A 168 11.36 7.31 -1.23
N PHE A 169 11.40 6.04 -0.84
CA PHE A 169 12.36 5.52 0.14
C PHE A 169 13.81 5.71 -0.32
N VAL A 170 14.16 5.26 -1.53
CA VAL A 170 15.51 5.39 -2.09
C VAL A 170 15.90 6.85 -2.25
N LEU A 171 15.00 7.70 -2.73
CA LEU A 171 15.23 9.13 -2.87
C LEU A 171 15.53 9.80 -1.51
N SER A 172 14.86 9.38 -0.43
CA SER A 172 15.13 9.90 0.91
C SER A 172 16.57 9.61 1.36
N GLN A 173 17.07 8.41 1.06
CA GLN A 173 18.46 8.01 1.36
C GLN A 173 19.46 8.82 0.54
N ALA A 174 19.23 8.92 -0.77
CA ALA A 174 20.08 9.65 -1.71
C ALA A 174 20.19 11.13 -1.33
N LEU A 175 19.06 11.79 -1.04
CA LEU A 175 19.04 13.20 -0.64
C LEU A 175 19.72 13.46 0.71
N SER A 176 19.65 12.52 1.64
CA SER A 176 20.34 12.65 2.94
C SER A 176 21.84 12.52 2.77
N SER A 177 22.32 11.59 1.95
CA SER A 177 23.77 11.40 1.70
C SER A 177 24.38 12.52 0.86
N VAL A 178 23.76 12.86 -0.28
CA VAL A 178 24.25 13.92 -1.18
C VAL A 178 24.03 15.30 -0.57
N GLY A 179 22.88 15.54 0.05
CA GLY A 179 22.53 16.83 0.65
C GLY A 179 23.51 17.28 1.73
N SER A 180 24.06 16.34 2.52
CA SER A 180 25.10 16.64 3.51
C SER A 180 26.44 17.01 2.89
N GLN A 181 26.80 16.44 1.74
CA GLN A 181 28.04 16.69 1.02
C GLN A 181 28.04 18.03 0.27
N VAL A 182 26.93 18.39 -0.38
CA VAL A 182 26.80 19.59 -1.21
C VAL A 182 26.13 20.78 -0.51
N GLY A 183 25.70 20.63 0.73
CA GLY A 183 25.07 21.70 1.51
C GLY A 183 23.72 22.17 0.91
N LEU A 184 22.90 21.28 0.38
CA LEU A 184 21.60 21.62 -0.21
C LEU A 184 20.68 22.29 0.81
N SER A 185 20.11 23.45 0.43
CA SER A 185 19.09 24.10 1.24
C SER A 185 17.81 23.25 1.31
N LEU A 186 17.03 23.41 2.40
CA LEU A 186 15.74 22.71 2.53
C LEU A 186 14.81 22.98 1.32
N ARG A 187 14.79 24.21 0.83
CA ARG A 187 13.96 24.57 -0.36
C ARG A 187 14.37 23.78 -1.59
N ALA A 188 15.68 23.65 -1.84
CA ALA A 188 16.20 22.87 -2.97
C ALA A 188 15.87 21.38 -2.81
N ARG A 189 16.00 20.82 -1.60
CA ARG A 189 15.62 19.43 -1.30
C ARG A 189 14.14 19.19 -1.53
N LEU A 190 13.26 20.06 -1.03
CA LEU A 190 11.81 19.97 -1.25
C LEU A 190 11.43 20.08 -2.73
N ALA A 191 12.11 20.96 -3.50
CA ALA A 191 11.88 21.05 -4.94
C ALA A 191 12.24 19.74 -5.68
N VAL A 192 13.38 19.13 -5.33
CA VAL A 192 13.79 17.82 -5.89
C VAL A 192 12.77 16.72 -5.50
N MET A 193 12.39 16.66 -4.22
CA MET A 193 11.39 15.70 -3.74
C MET A 193 10.08 15.82 -4.52
N LEU A 194 9.58 17.05 -4.69
CA LEU A 194 8.33 17.31 -5.43
C LEU A 194 8.47 16.94 -6.92
N GLY A 195 9.56 17.38 -7.57
CA GLY A 195 9.79 17.11 -9.00
C GLY A 195 9.90 15.62 -9.31
N VAL A 196 10.73 14.89 -8.55
CA VAL A 196 10.89 13.44 -8.74
C VAL A 196 9.59 12.69 -8.42
N SER A 197 8.88 13.08 -7.37
CA SER A 197 7.60 12.45 -7.03
C SER A 197 6.54 12.69 -8.11
N ALA A 198 6.47 13.89 -8.68
CA ALA A 198 5.53 14.20 -9.76
C ALA A 198 5.85 13.39 -11.04
N ILE A 199 7.13 13.24 -11.38
CA ILE A 199 7.57 12.43 -12.54
C ILE A 199 7.30 10.95 -12.29
N ALA A 200 7.62 10.41 -11.12
CA ALA A 200 7.36 9.03 -10.77
C ALA A 200 5.85 8.72 -10.83
N GLY A 201 5.03 9.58 -10.26
CA GLY A 201 3.57 9.47 -10.33
C GLY A 201 3.05 9.52 -11.76
N LEU A 202 3.57 10.44 -12.60
CA LEU A 202 3.22 10.56 -14.02
C LEU A 202 3.49 9.25 -14.77
N LEU A 203 4.71 8.74 -14.67
CA LEU A 203 5.12 7.52 -15.37
C LEU A 203 4.32 6.31 -14.94
N VAL A 204 4.13 6.13 -13.63
CA VAL A 204 3.36 5.00 -13.09
C VAL A 204 1.89 5.09 -13.48
N SER A 205 1.30 6.28 -13.47
CA SER A 205 -0.11 6.46 -13.88
C SER A 205 -0.30 6.24 -15.39
N LEU A 206 0.65 6.62 -16.22
CA LEU A 206 0.65 6.26 -17.65
C LEU A 206 0.74 4.75 -17.87
N MET A 207 1.55 4.05 -17.06
CA MET A 207 1.62 2.58 -17.10
C MET A 207 0.27 1.96 -16.74
N LEU A 208 -0.37 2.42 -15.66
CA LEU A 208 -1.63 1.85 -15.19
C LEU A 208 -2.80 2.14 -16.12
N ASP A 209 -2.90 3.36 -16.64
CA ASP A 209 -4.02 3.81 -17.46
C ASP A 209 -3.85 3.41 -18.93
N SER A 210 -2.72 3.81 -19.55
CA SER A 210 -2.59 3.80 -21.02
C SER A 210 -1.75 2.63 -21.53
N TRP A 211 -0.62 2.27 -20.91
CA TRP A 211 0.25 1.22 -21.46
C TRP A 211 -0.27 -0.18 -21.21
N PHE A 212 -0.73 -0.45 -20.01
CA PHE A 212 -1.23 -1.77 -19.62
C PHE A 212 -2.74 -1.82 -19.46
N ALA A 213 -3.42 -0.67 -19.52
CA ALA A 213 -4.88 -0.54 -19.34
C ALA A 213 -5.41 -1.31 -18.10
N ILE A 214 -4.64 -1.25 -16.99
CA ILE A 214 -4.99 -1.93 -15.74
C ILE A 214 -6.05 -1.11 -14.99
N ALA A 215 -5.98 0.21 -15.06
CA ALA A 215 -6.93 1.14 -14.42
C ALA A 215 -7.33 2.21 -15.45
N PRO A 216 -8.06 1.83 -16.52
CA PRO A 216 -8.36 2.72 -17.62
C PRO A 216 -9.26 3.89 -17.19
N GLY A 217 -8.99 5.08 -17.74
CA GLY A 217 -9.74 6.30 -17.45
C GLY A 217 -9.39 6.97 -16.12
N THR A 218 -8.40 6.45 -15.38
CA THR A 218 -8.03 6.99 -14.06
C THR A 218 -6.81 7.90 -14.06
N PHE A 219 -6.19 8.16 -15.20
CA PHE A 219 -4.93 8.92 -15.28
C PHE A 219 -4.92 10.20 -14.45
N TRP A 220 -5.89 11.09 -14.66
CA TRP A 220 -5.95 12.39 -14.00
C TRP A 220 -6.17 12.32 -12.48
N SER A 221 -6.71 11.24 -11.99
CA SER A 221 -6.91 11.00 -10.56
C SER A 221 -5.78 10.20 -9.95
N SER A 222 -5.23 9.21 -10.65
CA SER A 222 -4.15 8.38 -10.15
C SER A 222 -2.81 9.10 -10.11
N TRP A 223 -2.51 9.95 -11.10
CA TRP A 223 -1.25 10.72 -11.14
C TRP A 223 -0.98 11.49 -9.85
N PRO A 224 -1.85 12.41 -9.38
CA PRO A 224 -1.57 13.10 -8.13
C PRO A 224 -1.56 12.16 -6.91
N MET A 225 -2.40 11.12 -6.85
CA MET A 225 -2.38 10.16 -5.74
C MET A 225 -1.04 9.44 -5.63
N VAL A 226 -0.55 8.91 -6.75
CA VAL A 226 0.74 8.19 -6.81
C VAL A 226 1.91 9.13 -6.55
N SER A 227 1.84 10.38 -7.04
CA SER A 227 2.83 11.42 -6.74
C SER A 227 2.88 11.75 -5.25
N LEU A 228 1.72 11.89 -4.60
CA LEU A 228 1.64 12.15 -3.16
C LEU A 228 2.16 10.97 -2.33
N LEU A 229 1.96 9.74 -2.78
CA LEU A 229 2.56 8.58 -2.13
C LEU A 229 4.10 8.65 -2.14
N CYS A 230 4.70 8.90 -3.29
CA CYS A 230 6.15 9.06 -3.40
C CYS A 230 6.64 10.20 -2.50
N LEU A 231 5.96 11.34 -2.56
CA LEU A 231 6.28 12.52 -1.75
C LEU A 231 6.15 12.25 -0.25
N SER A 232 5.14 11.49 0.19
CA SER A 232 4.97 11.10 1.59
C SER A 232 6.12 10.22 2.09
N ALA A 233 6.55 9.26 1.26
CA ALA A 233 7.66 8.37 1.60
C ALA A 233 8.99 9.13 1.68
N VAL A 234 9.28 10.02 0.72
CA VAL A 234 10.55 10.76 0.71
C VAL A 234 10.62 11.82 1.82
N THR A 235 9.53 12.55 2.08
CA THR A 235 9.52 13.56 3.16
C THR A 235 9.62 12.94 4.53
N THR A 236 8.87 11.87 4.78
CA THR A 236 8.92 11.13 6.05
C THR A 236 10.27 10.46 6.24
N GLY A 237 10.80 9.78 5.21
CA GLY A 237 12.10 9.12 5.28
C GLY A 237 13.24 10.09 5.56
N SER A 238 13.27 11.24 4.88
CA SER A 238 14.25 12.29 5.14
C SER A 238 14.13 12.86 6.54
N ALA A 239 12.89 13.09 7.03
CA ALA A 239 12.67 13.59 8.37
C ALA A 239 13.15 12.61 9.46
N LEU A 240 12.83 11.33 9.31
CA LEU A 240 13.25 10.29 10.24
C LEU A 240 14.77 10.12 10.26
N LEU A 241 15.43 10.22 9.09
CA LEU A 241 16.90 10.20 9.02
C LEU A 241 17.54 11.38 9.77
N GLU A 242 16.96 12.58 9.72
CA GLU A 242 17.45 13.74 10.46
C GLU A 242 17.23 13.65 11.97
N VAL A 243 16.10 13.04 12.41
CA VAL A 243 15.74 12.97 13.83
C VAL A 243 16.45 11.84 14.56
N VAL A 244 16.44 10.63 13.98
CA VAL A 244 16.94 9.41 14.62
C VAL A 244 18.13 8.78 13.90
N GLY A 245 18.69 9.48 12.92
CA GLY A 245 19.86 9.02 12.18
C GLY A 245 19.62 7.72 11.40
N PRO A 246 20.61 6.79 11.36
CA PRO A 246 20.50 5.56 10.58
C PRO A 246 19.28 4.69 10.94
N LEU A 247 18.78 4.75 12.18
CA LEU A 247 17.56 4.04 12.58
C LEU A 247 16.32 4.57 11.83
N GLY A 248 16.33 5.85 11.42
CA GLY A 248 15.27 6.42 10.58
C GLY A 248 15.09 5.71 9.25
N GLN A 249 16.17 5.15 8.70
CA GLN A 249 16.11 4.31 7.51
C GLN A 249 15.31 3.03 7.76
N VAL A 250 15.59 2.35 8.86
CA VAL A 250 14.87 1.12 9.24
C VAL A 250 13.39 1.42 9.45
N VAL A 251 13.07 2.47 10.20
CA VAL A 251 11.67 2.86 10.46
C VAL A 251 10.95 3.19 9.16
N THR A 252 11.58 3.94 8.25
CA THR A 252 10.98 4.25 6.93
C THR A 252 10.76 3.01 6.09
N ALA A 253 11.75 2.09 6.06
CA ALA A 253 11.62 0.82 5.35
C ALA A 253 10.48 -0.03 5.92
N VAL A 254 10.36 -0.11 7.25
CA VAL A 254 9.27 -0.84 7.91
C VAL A 254 7.91 -0.21 7.58
N LEU A 255 7.78 1.10 7.64
CA LEU A 255 6.51 1.79 7.40
C LEU A 255 6.06 1.72 5.93
N PHE A 256 6.93 2.03 4.98
CA PHE A 256 6.53 2.18 3.57
C PHE A 256 6.82 0.94 2.72
N VAL A 257 7.92 0.22 3.00
CA VAL A 257 8.35 -0.92 2.17
C VAL A 257 7.85 -2.24 2.74
N THR A 258 7.79 -2.40 4.06
CA THR A 258 7.40 -3.65 4.71
C THR A 258 5.92 -3.66 5.07
N LEU A 259 5.52 -2.96 6.14
CA LEU A 259 4.14 -2.91 6.61
C LEU A 259 3.21 -2.27 5.59
N GLY A 260 3.63 -1.15 5.00
CA GLY A 260 2.86 -0.46 3.99
C GLY A 260 2.47 -1.36 2.82
N ASN A 261 3.40 -2.21 2.38
CA ASN A 261 3.13 -3.15 1.30
C ASN A 261 2.41 -4.41 1.77
N ALA A 262 2.84 -5.05 2.85
CA ALA A 262 2.17 -6.26 3.37
C ALA A 262 0.67 -6.00 3.62
N THR A 263 0.31 -4.77 3.99
CA THR A 263 -1.08 -4.37 4.26
C THR A 263 -1.75 -3.58 3.14
N ALA A 264 -1.15 -3.49 1.94
CA ALA A 264 -1.63 -2.61 0.85
C ALA A 264 -2.95 -3.06 0.19
N THR A 265 -3.41 -4.29 0.45
CA THR A 265 -4.71 -4.82 0.00
C THR A 265 -4.92 -4.98 -1.52
N GLY A 266 -3.85 -4.91 -2.30
CA GLY A 266 -3.93 -5.14 -3.76
C GLY A 266 -3.83 -6.63 -4.15
N ILE A 267 -3.16 -7.45 -3.32
CA ILE A 267 -3.05 -8.90 -3.52
C ILE A 267 -4.15 -9.63 -2.74
N LEU A 268 -4.38 -9.23 -1.50
CA LEU A 268 -5.43 -9.73 -0.63
C LEU A 268 -6.30 -8.55 -0.19
N PRO A 269 -7.62 -8.61 -0.35
CA PRO A 269 -8.52 -7.55 0.12
C PRO A 269 -8.50 -7.36 1.64
N MET A 270 -8.97 -6.20 2.09
CA MET A 270 -8.98 -5.80 3.51
C MET A 270 -9.50 -6.88 4.49
N PRO A 271 -10.57 -7.63 4.20
CA PRO A 271 -11.08 -8.66 5.12
C PRO A 271 -10.15 -9.85 5.34
N PHE A 272 -9.11 -10.02 4.53
CA PHE A 272 -8.09 -11.07 4.72
C PHE A 272 -6.94 -10.64 5.63
N LEU A 273 -6.89 -9.37 6.00
CA LEU A 273 -5.97 -8.87 7.01
C LEU A 273 -6.56 -9.09 8.40
N THR A 274 -5.73 -9.46 9.38
CA THR A 274 -6.17 -9.48 10.78
C THR A 274 -6.54 -8.06 11.25
N PRO A 275 -7.39 -7.91 12.28
CA PRO A 275 -7.87 -6.59 12.72
C PRO A 275 -6.77 -5.55 12.97
N PRO A 276 -5.61 -5.87 13.59
CA PRO A 276 -4.51 -4.90 13.73
C PRO A 276 -3.97 -4.42 12.37
N TYR A 277 -3.79 -5.33 11.40
CA TYR A 277 -3.30 -4.97 10.07
C TYR A 277 -4.32 -4.19 9.25
N GLN A 278 -5.62 -4.39 9.47
CA GLN A 278 -6.65 -3.54 8.88
C GLN A 278 -6.52 -2.09 9.33
N ILE A 279 -6.21 -1.86 10.63
CA ILE A 279 -5.97 -0.51 11.17
C ILE A 279 -4.70 0.07 10.53
N ILE A 280 -3.61 -0.66 10.51
CA ILE A 280 -2.34 -0.25 9.89
C ILE A 280 -2.56 0.11 8.41
N SER A 281 -3.28 -0.73 7.66
CA SER A 281 -3.61 -0.48 6.24
C SER A 281 -4.35 0.84 6.01
N ARG A 282 -5.23 1.24 6.94
CA ARG A 282 -5.96 2.51 6.86
C ARG A 282 -5.10 3.72 7.20
N LEU A 283 -4.10 3.55 8.04
CA LEU A 283 -3.21 4.64 8.47
C LEU A 283 -2.05 4.87 7.51
N LEU A 284 -1.63 3.86 6.74
CA LEU A 284 -0.49 3.97 5.84
C LEU A 284 -0.91 4.45 4.43
N PRO A 285 -0.08 5.28 3.76
CA PRO A 285 -0.37 5.81 2.43
C PRO A 285 -0.55 4.73 1.37
N THR A 286 0.29 3.69 1.36
CA THR A 286 0.33 2.64 0.35
C THR A 286 -1.02 1.95 0.18
N GLY A 287 -1.63 1.45 1.26
CA GLY A 287 -2.93 0.77 1.21
C GLY A 287 -4.07 1.68 0.75
N ASN A 288 -4.04 2.95 1.15
CA ASN A 288 -5.06 3.92 0.75
C ASN A 288 -4.95 4.27 -0.75
N VAL A 289 -3.74 4.41 -1.30
CA VAL A 289 -3.54 4.68 -2.73
C VAL A 289 -3.93 3.47 -3.58
N VAL A 290 -3.56 2.24 -3.19
CA VAL A 290 -3.98 1.02 -3.91
C VAL A 290 -5.50 0.95 -4.00
N ARG A 291 -6.20 1.08 -2.87
CA ARG A 291 -7.66 1.04 -2.84
C ARG A 291 -8.30 2.17 -3.65
N ALA A 292 -7.78 3.38 -3.54
CA ALA A 292 -8.33 4.53 -4.24
C ALA A 292 -8.22 4.39 -5.76
N VAL A 293 -7.09 3.91 -6.28
CA VAL A 293 -6.90 3.65 -7.72
C VAL A 293 -7.85 2.56 -8.21
N LEU A 294 -7.94 1.42 -7.50
CA LEU A 294 -8.84 0.33 -7.85
C LEU A 294 -10.32 0.76 -7.77
N ASN A 295 -10.67 1.48 -6.71
CA ASN A 295 -12.04 1.92 -6.52
C ASN A 295 -12.48 2.94 -7.58
N GLN A 296 -11.58 3.79 -8.06
CA GLN A 296 -11.88 4.68 -9.19
C GLN A 296 -12.07 3.94 -10.49
N ALA A 297 -11.25 2.92 -10.75
CA ALA A 297 -11.34 2.16 -11.99
C ALA A 297 -12.55 1.22 -12.04
N TYR A 298 -12.93 0.60 -10.92
CA TYR A 298 -13.84 -0.55 -10.91
C TYR A 298 -15.01 -0.46 -9.94
N PHE A 299 -14.98 0.45 -8.97
CA PHE A 299 -15.97 0.51 -7.87
C PHE A 299 -16.58 1.89 -7.67
N ASN A 300 -16.89 2.56 -8.78
CA ASN A 300 -17.57 3.87 -8.80
C ASN A 300 -16.91 4.94 -7.90
N GLY A 301 -15.61 4.84 -7.67
CA GLY A 301 -14.86 5.79 -6.88
C GLY A 301 -15.10 5.70 -5.36
N ALA A 302 -15.61 4.59 -4.83
CA ALA A 302 -15.89 4.46 -3.40
C ALA A 302 -14.65 4.75 -2.53
N GLY A 303 -14.73 5.77 -1.65
CA GLY A 303 -13.66 6.11 -0.71
C GLY A 303 -12.35 6.66 -1.33
N TRP A 304 -12.37 7.12 -2.58
CA TRP A 304 -11.19 7.64 -3.31
C TRP A 304 -10.43 8.76 -2.58
N GLN A 305 -11.16 9.57 -1.78
CA GLN A 305 -10.58 10.70 -1.05
C GLN A 305 -9.47 10.29 -0.08
N TRP A 306 -9.48 9.07 0.44
CA TRP A 306 -8.45 8.58 1.35
C TRP A 306 -7.10 8.37 0.65
N GLY A 307 -7.12 8.15 -0.67
CA GLY A 307 -5.91 8.11 -1.50
C GLY A 307 -5.16 9.45 -1.57
N TYR A 308 -5.82 10.56 -1.25
CA TYR A 308 -5.20 11.88 -1.11
C TYR A 308 -4.97 12.27 0.35
N ALA A 309 -5.99 12.10 1.19
CA ALA A 309 -5.97 12.62 2.56
C ALA A 309 -4.84 11.99 3.40
N VAL A 310 -4.67 10.67 3.31
CA VAL A 310 -3.64 9.98 4.11
C VAL A 310 -2.23 10.35 3.65
N PRO A 311 -1.85 10.27 2.35
CA PRO A 311 -0.53 10.74 1.91
C PRO A 311 -0.26 12.20 2.26
N LEU A 312 -1.24 13.09 2.11
CA LEU A 312 -1.09 14.51 2.49
C LEU A 312 -0.80 14.67 3.98
N ALA A 313 -1.49 13.94 4.86
CA ALA A 313 -1.22 13.99 6.29
C ALA A 313 0.23 13.57 6.61
N TRP A 314 0.75 12.52 5.96
CA TRP A 314 2.13 12.08 6.10
C TRP A 314 3.14 13.11 5.57
N ILE A 315 2.84 13.76 4.42
CA ILE A 315 3.68 14.83 3.86
C ILE A 315 3.77 16.00 4.84
N LEU A 316 2.64 16.45 5.38
CA LEU A 316 2.60 17.57 6.34
C LEU A 316 3.39 17.23 7.61
N ALA A 317 3.26 16.02 8.13
CA ALA A 317 4.05 15.56 9.27
C ALA A 317 5.55 15.52 8.94
N GLY A 318 5.92 14.98 7.78
CA GLY A 318 7.32 14.90 7.32
C GLY A 318 7.95 16.29 7.13
N ILE A 319 7.27 17.19 6.42
CA ILE A 319 7.76 18.58 6.20
C ILE A 319 7.83 19.34 7.53
N GLY A 320 6.81 19.20 8.39
CA GLY A 320 6.81 19.80 9.71
C GLY A 320 8.03 19.39 10.55
N LEU A 321 8.35 18.10 10.53
CA LEU A 321 9.49 17.56 11.25
C LEU A 321 10.83 18.06 10.66
N LEU A 322 10.97 18.08 9.32
CA LEU A 322 12.14 18.63 8.62
C LEU A 322 12.37 20.10 8.95
N THR A 323 11.33 20.91 9.01
CA THR A 323 11.46 22.34 9.34
C THR A 323 11.88 22.56 10.79
N ILE A 324 11.37 21.75 11.72
CA ILE A 324 11.78 21.80 13.15
C ILE A 324 13.27 21.45 13.32
N THR A 325 13.73 20.38 12.64
CA THR A 325 15.12 19.95 12.72
C THR A 325 16.07 20.98 12.14
N GLU A 326 15.72 21.59 11.01
CA GLU A 326 16.52 22.67 10.41
C GLU A 326 16.63 23.90 11.32
N HIS A 327 15.52 24.32 11.92
CA HIS A 327 15.52 25.46 12.87
C HIS A 327 16.40 25.19 14.10
N ARG A 328 16.36 23.97 14.65
CA ARG A 328 17.23 23.59 15.78
C ARG A 328 18.72 23.62 15.38
N SER A 329 19.05 23.06 14.23
CA SER A 329 20.41 23.03 13.70
C SER A 329 20.99 24.43 13.45
N ARG A 330 20.17 25.37 12.95
CA ARG A 330 20.58 26.78 12.75
C ARG A 330 20.86 27.49 14.08
N ARG A 331 20.03 27.28 15.11
CA ARG A 331 20.24 27.88 16.44
C ARG A 331 21.50 27.36 17.12
N SER A 332 21.80 26.07 16.99
CA SER A 332 23.03 25.48 17.58
C SER A 332 24.34 25.93 16.88
N ARG A 333 24.27 26.46 15.64
CA ARG A 333 25.43 27.02 14.93
C ARG A 333 25.66 28.50 15.24
N GLN A 334 24.68 29.18 15.81
CA GLN A 334 24.75 30.61 16.19
C GLN A 334 25.08 30.82 17.68
N ALA A 335 24.95 29.78 18.51
CA ALA A 335 25.33 29.72 19.90
C ALA A 335 26.75 29.17 20.07
#